data_305a65a8569f1f5c59fbb09fbc854dbf
#
_entry.id   305a65a8569f1f5c59fbb09fbc854dbf
#
_cell.length_a   1.000
_cell.length_b   1.000
_cell.length_c   1.000
_cell.angle_alpha   90.00
_cell.angle_beta   90.00
_cell.angle_gamma   90.00
#
_symmetry.space_group_name_H-M   'P 1'
#
loop_
_entity.id
_entity.type
_entity.pdbx_description
1 polymer ?
#
loop_
_entity_poly.entity_id
_entity_poly.type
_entity_poly.pdbx_seq_one_letter_code
_entity_poly.pdbx_strand_id
1 'polypeptide(L)'
;MRRLLPVLVAALLVAAPAAAVPREKWDTQVFSLVPAPGYPAYVHVHTNGRVYAGTYISSGSTVPSRVFEWTKDGALLRSWRVPGQHLDEDHGVQVANQTRRGRLVLLETSTRSVLTLDVTTGRFRRVATFPEGAIPNYASWGPGGALYVTDYGQGVIWRLPHGSHTPQRWLESPALAGAIEFGTTGIRYRPGRHDFLITQQTVSDGSDLPTNGALYRLPVRDDGSPGELETLWTSQPGDLPDGFGIGRSGHLYVALAGLSNQLVELTAAGEEVARFPDAPLTGDNGSPIPFDTPCSATFLGKRVLVANQSAVEGDRTHQAILDVYVGEAGRAPYLPRRATL
;
A
#
# COMPACT_ATOMS: atom_id res chain seq x y z
N MET A 1 -11.06 -17.70 78.18
CA MET A 1 -11.70 -16.82 77.18
C MET A 1 -10.93 -16.92 75.87
N ARG A 2 -11.40 -17.71 74.84
CA ARG A 2 -10.81 -17.85 73.53
C ARG A 2 -11.50 -16.85 72.57
N ARG A 3 -10.73 -15.90 72.02
CA ARG A 3 -11.25 -14.93 71.06
C ARG A 3 -11.20 -15.61 69.67
N LEU A 4 -12.34 -15.75 69.00
CA LEU A 4 -12.48 -16.14 67.59
C LEU A 4 -12.28 -14.90 66.73
N LEU A 5 -11.28 -14.94 65.83
CA LEU A 5 -11.14 -13.94 64.78
C LEU A 5 -12.05 -14.32 63.57
N PRO A 6 -12.80 -13.40 63.00
CA PRO A 6 -13.52 -13.68 61.77
C PRO A 6 -12.55 -13.65 60.58
N VAL A 7 -12.58 -14.72 59.78
CA VAL A 7 -11.88 -14.77 58.47
C VAL A 7 -12.79 -14.11 57.43
N LEU A 8 -12.34 -12.99 56.91
CA LEU A 8 -13.02 -12.29 55.82
C LEU A 8 -12.59 -12.97 54.51
N VAL A 9 -13.50 -13.70 53.85
CA VAL A 9 -13.30 -14.25 52.51
C VAL A 9 -13.66 -13.15 51.50
N ALA A 10 -12.66 -12.53 50.89
CA ALA A 10 -12.87 -11.60 49.78
C ALA A 10 -13.12 -12.42 48.50
N ALA A 11 -14.35 -12.40 48.02
CA ALA A 11 -14.69 -12.96 46.71
C ALA A 11 -14.15 -12.03 45.61
N LEU A 12 -13.13 -12.48 44.86
CA LEU A 12 -12.67 -11.84 43.62
C LEU A 12 -13.76 -12.07 42.55
N LEU A 13 -14.51 -11.06 42.23
CA LEU A 13 -15.34 -11.01 41.03
C LEU A 13 -14.42 -10.86 39.81
N VAL A 14 -14.14 -11.96 39.12
CA VAL A 14 -13.49 -11.93 37.79
C VAL A 14 -14.56 -11.46 36.81
N ALA A 15 -14.49 -10.20 36.41
CA ALA A 15 -15.32 -9.69 35.31
C ALA A 15 -15.01 -10.49 34.03
N ALA A 16 -16.01 -11.16 33.46
CA ALA A 16 -15.91 -11.78 32.17
C ALA A 16 -15.57 -10.70 31.14
N PRO A 17 -14.64 -10.96 30.17
CA PRO A 17 -14.37 -10.00 29.13
C PRO A 17 -15.67 -9.74 28.36
N ALA A 18 -16.02 -8.47 28.20
CA ALA A 18 -17.16 -8.08 27.37
C ALA A 18 -16.97 -8.67 25.96
N ALA A 19 -18.02 -9.35 25.47
CA ALA A 19 -17.99 -9.86 24.11
C ALA A 19 -17.76 -8.67 23.17
N ALA A 20 -16.73 -8.79 22.30
CA ALA A 20 -16.47 -7.75 21.31
C ALA A 20 -17.69 -7.59 20.40
N VAL A 21 -18.18 -6.38 20.25
CA VAL A 21 -19.27 -6.07 19.30
C VAL A 21 -18.79 -6.49 17.90
N PRO A 22 -19.58 -7.27 17.14
CA PRO A 22 -19.22 -7.61 15.77
C PRO A 22 -19.07 -6.33 14.94
N ARG A 23 -17.96 -6.22 14.21
CA ARG A 23 -17.74 -5.11 13.27
C ARG A 23 -18.63 -5.29 12.05
N GLU A 24 -19.23 -4.19 11.60
CA GLU A 24 -19.97 -4.13 10.34
C GLU A 24 -19.05 -3.70 9.19
N LYS A 25 -19.47 -3.95 7.95
CA LYS A 25 -18.71 -3.52 6.77
C LYS A 25 -18.55 -2.01 6.80
N TRP A 26 -17.33 -1.55 6.54
CA TRP A 26 -16.85 -0.17 6.59
C TRP A 26 -16.56 0.38 8.00
N ASP A 27 -16.84 -0.35 9.08
CA ASP A 27 -16.31 0.06 10.38
C ASP A 27 -14.84 0.39 10.29
N THR A 28 -14.49 1.64 10.65
CA THR A 28 -13.12 2.13 10.57
C THR A 28 -12.58 2.43 11.97
N GLN A 29 -11.35 2.07 12.20
CA GLN A 29 -10.61 2.34 13.42
C GLN A 29 -9.21 2.87 13.10
N VAL A 30 -8.62 3.63 13.98
CA VAL A 30 -7.21 4.00 13.87
C VAL A 30 -6.37 2.79 14.27
N PHE A 31 -5.66 2.21 13.29
CA PHE A 31 -4.71 1.13 13.56
C PHE A 31 -3.48 1.66 14.30
N SER A 32 -2.87 2.73 13.80
CA SER A 32 -1.77 3.43 14.48
C SER A 32 -1.51 4.78 13.84
N LEU A 33 -1.14 5.77 14.64
CA LEU A 33 -0.49 6.97 14.12
C LEU A 33 0.88 6.63 13.53
N VAL A 34 1.29 7.32 12.48
CA VAL A 34 2.62 7.18 11.90
C VAL A 34 3.51 8.32 12.45
N PRO A 35 4.54 8.00 13.24
CA PRO A 35 5.39 9.04 13.80
C PRO A 35 6.17 9.80 12.72
N ALA A 36 6.43 11.09 12.95
CA ALA A 36 7.35 11.86 12.12
C ALA A 36 8.75 11.17 12.03
N PRO A 37 9.48 11.38 10.94
CA PRO A 37 9.24 12.35 9.86
C PRO A 37 8.41 11.76 8.71
N GLY A 38 7.76 12.66 7.97
CA GLY A 38 7.06 12.35 6.73
C GLY A 38 5.67 11.73 6.94
N TYR A 39 5.00 11.48 5.84
CA TYR A 39 3.68 10.87 5.79
C TYR A 39 3.76 9.41 5.31
N PRO A 40 2.82 8.53 5.72
CA PRO A 40 2.89 7.11 5.38
C PRO A 40 2.74 6.88 3.87
N ALA A 41 3.54 5.95 3.38
CA ALA A 41 3.42 5.39 2.03
C ALA A 41 3.17 3.89 2.17
N TYR A 42 2.45 3.30 1.31
CA TYR A 42 2.09 1.88 1.19
C TYR A 42 2.31 0.99 2.42
N VAL A 43 1.22 0.42 2.92
CA VAL A 43 1.25 -0.57 4.01
C VAL A 43 1.51 -1.96 3.43
N HIS A 44 2.39 -2.72 4.06
CA HIS A 44 2.65 -4.11 3.75
C HIS A 44 2.39 -5.01 4.97
N VAL A 45 1.55 -6.02 4.78
CA VAL A 45 1.33 -7.08 5.77
C VAL A 45 2.25 -8.25 5.45
N HIS A 46 3.22 -8.46 6.31
CA HIS A 46 4.30 -9.41 6.11
C HIS A 46 3.92 -10.81 6.61
N THR A 47 4.53 -11.84 6.03
CA THR A 47 4.29 -13.25 6.42
C THR A 47 4.74 -13.60 7.84
N ASN A 48 5.52 -12.74 8.50
CA ASN A 48 5.86 -12.89 9.93
C ASN A 48 4.75 -12.39 10.88
N GLY A 49 3.60 -11.94 10.34
CA GLY A 49 2.49 -11.40 11.11
C GLY A 49 2.66 -9.94 11.56
N ARG A 50 3.66 -9.23 11.02
CA ARG A 50 3.89 -7.81 11.29
C ARG A 50 3.38 -6.94 10.16
N VAL A 51 3.17 -5.67 10.47
CA VAL A 51 2.76 -4.62 9.53
C VAL A 51 3.92 -3.65 9.35
N TYR A 52 4.17 -3.26 8.12
CA TYR A 52 5.25 -2.33 7.76
C TYR A 52 4.72 -1.22 6.88
N ALA A 53 5.21 0.00 7.06
CA ALA A 53 5.01 1.11 6.14
C ALA A 53 6.27 1.96 6.05
N GLY A 54 6.49 2.55 4.90
CA GLY A 54 7.52 3.56 4.70
C GLY A 54 6.95 4.96 4.87
N THR A 55 7.80 5.98 4.77
CA THR A 55 7.38 7.38 4.76
C THR A 55 7.96 8.14 3.59
N TYR A 56 7.21 9.15 3.13
CA TYR A 56 7.63 10.18 2.19
C TYR A 56 7.91 11.49 2.93
N ILE A 57 8.89 12.23 2.44
CA ILE A 57 9.31 13.52 2.98
C ILE A 57 9.49 14.46 1.80
N SER A 58 8.77 15.58 1.82
CA SER A 58 8.89 16.61 0.81
C SER A 58 10.25 17.31 0.88
N SER A 59 10.68 17.89 -0.21
CA SER A 59 11.93 18.67 -0.33
C SER A 59 12.04 19.76 0.73
N GLY A 60 13.27 20.11 1.06
CA GLY A 60 13.59 21.07 2.13
C GLY A 60 13.79 20.45 3.52
N SER A 61 13.57 19.14 3.69
CA SER A 61 13.89 18.41 4.91
C SER A 61 15.17 17.58 4.73
N THR A 62 16.10 17.70 5.67
CA THR A 62 17.34 16.92 5.70
C THR A 62 17.25 15.64 6.53
N VAL A 63 16.02 15.23 6.88
CA VAL A 63 15.79 14.03 7.70
C VAL A 63 15.48 12.86 6.81
N PRO A 64 16.21 11.71 6.90
CA PRO A 64 15.91 10.52 6.12
C PRO A 64 14.51 9.97 6.40
N SER A 65 13.85 9.44 5.37
CA SER A 65 12.62 8.68 5.53
C SER A 65 12.84 7.41 6.37
N ARG A 66 11.76 6.81 6.85
CA ARG A 66 11.80 5.64 7.72
C ARG A 66 10.92 4.51 7.20
N VAL A 67 11.31 3.31 7.57
CA VAL A 67 10.43 2.13 7.57
C VAL A 67 10.03 1.88 9.02
N PHE A 68 8.73 1.78 9.28
CA PHE A 68 8.17 1.46 10.60
C PHE A 68 7.66 0.03 10.63
N GLU A 69 7.67 -0.58 11.82
CA GLU A 69 7.15 -1.92 12.10
C GLU A 69 6.14 -1.86 13.24
N TRP A 70 4.98 -2.50 13.03
CA TRP A 70 3.94 -2.66 14.06
C TRP A 70 3.58 -4.12 14.27
N THR A 71 3.01 -4.42 15.43
CA THR A 71 2.27 -5.67 15.64
C THR A 71 1.04 -5.71 14.74
N LYS A 72 0.41 -6.87 14.60
CA LYS A 72 -0.88 -7.03 13.90
C LYS A 72 -2.05 -6.26 14.57
N ASP A 73 -1.83 -5.77 15.79
CA ASP A 73 -2.81 -5.05 16.59
C ASP A 73 -2.48 -3.54 16.72
N GLY A 74 -1.52 -3.04 15.91
CA GLY A 74 -1.20 -1.63 15.79
C GLY A 74 -0.16 -1.07 16.77
N ALA A 75 0.41 -1.90 17.69
CA ALA A 75 1.45 -1.42 18.56
C ALA A 75 2.76 -1.21 17.79
N LEU A 76 3.31 0.01 17.82
CA LEU A 76 4.59 0.35 17.20
C LEU A 76 5.72 -0.40 17.92
N LEU A 77 6.58 -1.08 17.16
CA LEU A 77 7.70 -1.86 17.69
C LEU A 77 9.04 -1.16 17.49
N ARG A 78 9.31 -0.70 16.28
CA ARG A 78 10.58 -0.05 15.92
C ARG A 78 10.51 0.61 14.56
N SER A 79 11.59 1.31 14.20
CA SER A 79 11.76 1.88 12.86
C SER A 79 13.22 1.89 12.44
N TRP A 80 13.46 1.99 11.15
CA TRP A 80 14.79 2.11 10.57
C TRP A 80 14.87 3.35 9.68
N ARG A 81 15.96 4.10 9.77
CA ARG A 81 16.27 5.18 8.84
C ARG A 81 16.75 4.58 7.52
N VAL A 82 16.26 5.09 6.41
CA VAL A 82 16.69 4.67 5.07
C VAL A 82 18.05 5.29 4.77
N PRO A 83 19.07 4.50 4.44
CA PRO A 83 20.41 5.02 4.17
C PRO A 83 20.55 5.50 2.73
N GLY A 84 21.41 6.48 2.49
CA GLY A 84 21.90 6.88 1.18
C GLY A 84 20.88 7.60 0.29
N GLN A 85 19.89 8.25 0.88
CA GLN A 85 18.94 9.11 0.18
C GLN A 85 19.57 10.47 -0.16
N HIS A 86 19.10 11.08 -1.25
CA HIS A 86 19.35 12.50 -1.54
C HIS A 86 18.34 13.32 -0.73
N LEU A 87 18.82 14.00 0.33
CA LEU A 87 17.94 14.66 1.31
C LEU A 87 17.56 16.09 0.91
N ASP A 88 18.17 16.62 -0.11
CA ASP A 88 17.87 17.92 -0.72
C ASP A 88 16.71 17.88 -1.74
N GLU A 89 16.27 16.67 -2.08
CA GLU A 89 15.15 16.39 -2.98
C GLU A 89 13.97 15.77 -2.21
N ASP A 90 12.82 15.66 -2.87
CA ASP A 90 11.73 14.79 -2.39
C ASP A 90 12.24 13.37 -2.28
N HIS A 91 12.12 12.79 -1.10
CA HIS A 91 12.61 11.45 -0.84
C HIS A 91 11.62 10.62 -0.03
N GLY A 92 11.54 9.37 -0.38
CA GLY A 92 10.58 8.46 0.24
C GLY A 92 10.97 7.00 0.07
N VAL A 93 10.37 6.17 0.88
CA VAL A 93 10.49 4.73 0.78
C VAL A 93 9.13 4.08 0.86
N GLN A 94 8.83 3.22 -0.10
CA GLN A 94 7.62 2.40 -0.12
C GLN A 94 7.97 0.95 0.24
N VAL A 95 7.19 0.37 1.15
CA VAL A 95 7.29 -1.08 1.43
C VAL A 95 6.41 -1.81 0.42
N ALA A 96 6.96 -2.07 -0.75
CA ALA A 96 6.20 -2.58 -1.88
C ALA A 96 5.89 -4.09 -1.80
N ASN A 97 6.79 -4.87 -1.20
CA ASN A 97 6.64 -6.33 -1.14
C ASN A 97 7.63 -6.95 -0.13
N GLN A 98 7.73 -8.27 -0.14
CA GLN A 98 8.74 -9.04 0.58
C GLN A 98 9.36 -10.11 -0.30
N THR A 99 10.56 -10.58 0.06
CA THR A 99 11.17 -11.77 -0.53
C THR A 99 10.64 -13.05 0.14
N ARG A 100 10.86 -14.19 -0.49
CA ARG A 100 10.53 -15.51 0.09
C ARG A 100 11.22 -15.77 1.43
N ARG A 101 12.38 -15.13 1.67
CA ARG A 101 13.15 -15.24 2.92
C ARG A 101 12.74 -14.17 3.96
N GLY A 102 11.68 -13.41 3.71
CA GLY A 102 11.15 -12.42 4.65
C GLY A 102 11.93 -11.10 4.72
N ARG A 103 12.79 -10.78 3.74
CA ARG A 103 13.30 -9.40 3.62
C ARG A 103 12.25 -8.54 2.98
N LEU A 104 12.07 -7.32 3.47
CA LEU A 104 11.23 -6.34 2.79
C LEU A 104 11.84 -5.94 1.45
N VAL A 105 11.01 -5.73 0.46
CA VAL A 105 11.35 -5.12 -0.82
C VAL A 105 10.88 -3.68 -0.78
N LEU A 106 11.79 -2.76 -0.91
CA LEU A 106 11.57 -1.34 -0.78
C LEU A 106 11.87 -0.65 -2.10
N LEU A 107 11.06 0.34 -2.44
CA LEU A 107 11.34 1.30 -3.51
C LEU A 107 11.72 2.62 -2.88
N GLU A 108 12.88 3.12 -3.21
CA GLU A 108 13.39 4.38 -2.71
C GLU A 108 13.43 5.41 -3.85
N THR A 109 12.80 6.54 -3.64
CA THR A 109 12.48 7.49 -4.73
C THR A 109 13.68 8.31 -5.15
N SER A 110 14.38 8.96 -4.22
CA SER A 110 15.44 9.93 -4.55
C SER A 110 16.64 9.31 -5.28
N THR A 111 16.98 8.06 -4.96
CA THR A 111 18.04 7.31 -5.66
C THR A 111 17.50 6.32 -6.70
N ARG A 112 16.20 6.33 -6.93
CA ARG A 112 15.51 5.44 -7.89
C ARG A 112 15.90 3.97 -7.71
N SER A 113 15.86 3.50 -6.46
CA SER A 113 16.46 2.21 -6.11
C SER A 113 15.48 1.19 -5.61
N VAL A 114 15.74 -0.07 -5.95
CA VAL A 114 15.21 -1.22 -5.22
C VAL A 114 16.16 -1.54 -4.08
N LEU A 115 15.66 -1.45 -2.84
CA LEU A 115 16.40 -1.88 -1.65
C LEU A 115 15.76 -3.13 -1.06
N THR A 116 16.54 -3.88 -0.30
CA THR A 116 15.99 -4.87 0.64
C THR A 116 16.37 -4.50 2.06
N LEU A 117 15.42 -4.70 3.00
CA LEU A 117 15.67 -4.59 4.43
C LEU A 117 15.48 -5.94 5.10
N ASP A 118 16.53 -6.43 5.73
CA ASP A 118 16.46 -7.57 6.64
C ASP A 118 15.92 -7.08 7.99
N VAL A 119 14.66 -7.39 8.28
CA VAL A 119 13.98 -6.91 9.48
C VAL A 119 14.52 -7.49 10.77
N THR A 120 15.30 -8.57 10.72
CA THR A 120 15.94 -9.16 11.91
C THR A 120 17.18 -8.40 12.30
N THR A 121 18.02 -8.07 11.31
CA THR A 121 19.32 -7.42 11.53
C THR A 121 19.29 -5.91 11.34
N GLY A 122 18.23 -5.35 10.72
CA GLY A 122 18.15 -3.94 10.33
C GLY A 122 19.03 -3.58 9.12
N ARG A 123 19.57 -4.57 8.42
CA ARG A 123 20.52 -4.35 7.33
C ARG A 123 19.82 -4.05 6.02
N PHE A 124 20.13 -2.90 5.43
CA PHE A 124 19.75 -2.54 4.07
C PHE A 124 20.75 -3.04 3.05
N ARG A 125 20.25 -3.37 1.84
CA ARG A 125 21.07 -3.66 0.68
C ARG A 125 20.41 -3.08 -0.57
N ARG A 126 21.14 -2.29 -1.35
CA ARG A 126 20.71 -1.88 -2.69
C ARG A 126 20.81 -3.07 -3.64
N VAL A 127 19.74 -3.32 -4.39
CA VAL A 127 19.62 -4.43 -5.33
C VAL A 127 19.78 -3.95 -6.75
N ALA A 128 19.08 -2.87 -7.11
CA ALA A 128 19.07 -2.31 -8.44
C ALA A 128 18.83 -0.81 -8.37
N THR A 129 19.19 -0.10 -9.43
CA THR A 129 18.88 1.31 -9.64
C THR A 129 18.23 1.45 -11.01
N PHE A 130 17.12 2.18 -11.07
CA PHE A 130 16.44 2.51 -12.32
C PHE A 130 17.16 3.66 -13.05
N PRO A 131 16.96 3.81 -14.36
CA PRO A 131 17.51 4.92 -15.12
C PRO A 131 17.05 6.28 -14.59
N GLU A 132 17.73 7.32 -15.05
CA GLU A 132 17.36 8.69 -14.76
C GLU A 132 15.92 9.00 -15.23
N GLY A 133 15.22 9.82 -14.45
CA GLY A 133 13.81 10.18 -14.67
C GLY A 133 12.80 9.11 -14.22
N ALA A 134 13.23 7.91 -13.84
CA ALA A 134 12.31 6.90 -13.31
C ALA A 134 11.82 7.27 -11.90
N ILE A 135 10.53 7.08 -11.65
CA ILE A 135 9.89 7.24 -10.33
C ILE A 135 9.24 5.91 -9.93
N PRO A 136 10.03 4.96 -9.38
CA PRO A 136 9.50 3.66 -8.98
C PRO A 136 8.46 3.83 -7.87
N ASN A 137 7.22 3.34 -8.11
CA ASN A 137 6.11 3.59 -7.19
C ASN A 137 5.69 2.33 -6.42
N TYR A 138 5.28 1.26 -7.10
CA TYR A 138 4.87 0.03 -6.44
C TYR A 138 5.44 -1.22 -7.12
N ALA A 139 5.42 -2.39 -6.44
CA ALA A 139 5.98 -3.60 -7.02
C ALA A 139 5.17 -4.87 -6.71
N SER A 140 5.11 -5.75 -7.69
CA SER A 140 4.57 -7.09 -7.58
C SER A 140 5.56 -8.12 -8.12
N TRP A 141 5.68 -9.25 -7.42
CA TRP A 141 6.27 -10.42 -8.03
C TRP A 141 5.38 -10.94 -9.16
N GLY A 142 6.00 -11.46 -10.21
CA GLY A 142 5.30 -12.04 -11.35
C GLY A 142 5.95 -13.33 -11.85
N PRO A 143 5.68 -13.73 -13.09
CA PRO A 143 6.20 -14.96 -13.69
C PRO A 143 7.72 -15.06 -13.62
N GLY A 144 8.22 -16.29 -13.45
CA GLY A 144 9.64 -16.57 -13.37
C GLY A 144 10.35 -16.07 -12.11
N GLY A 145 9.62 -15.43 -11.17
CA GLY A 145 10.20 -14.80 -9.98
C GLY A 145 10.84 -13.44 -10.28
N ALA A 146 10.47 -12.80 -11.36
CA ALA A 146 10.83 -11.41 -11.64
C ALA A 146 10.00 -10.44 -10.81
N LEU A 147 10.58 -9.30 -10.45
CA LEU A 147 9.88 -8.19 -9.81
C LEU A 147 9.44 -7.20 -10.90
N TYR A 148 8.16 -6.85 -10.90
CA TYR A 148 7.58 -5.85 -11.78
C TYR A 148 7.28 -4.59 -10.99
N VAL A 149 7.71 -3.44 -11.50
CA VAL A 149 7.67 -2.16 -10.80
C VAL A 149 7.00 -1.12 -11.67
N THR A 150 5.99 -0.45 -11.14
CA THR A 150 5.33 0.67 -11.79
C THR A 150 6.22 1.92 -11.73
N ASP A 151 6.18 2.70 -12.80
CA ASP A 151 6.85 3.99 -12.89
C ASP A 151 5.80 5.11 -12.89
N TYR A 152 5.84 5.96 -11.89
CA TYR A 152 4.85 7.01 -11.69
C TYR A 152 4.95 8.14 -12.71
N GLY A 153 6.15 8.35 -13.29
CA GLY A 153 6.42 9.49 -14.17
C GLY A 153 6.48 9.16 -15.67
N GLN A 154 6.91 7.94 -16.04
CA GLN A 154 7.32 7.65 -17.42
C GLN A 154 6.37 6.78 -18.23
N GLY A 155 5.29 6.27 -17.66
CA GLY A 155 4.40 5.33 -18.35
C GLY A 155 5.04 3.97 -18.64
N VAL A 156 5.93 3.53 -17.77
CA VAL A 156 6.72 2.31 -17.90
C VAL A 156 6.37 1.31 -16.80
N ILE A 157 6.26 0.05 -17.17
CA ILE A 157 6.37 -1.05 -16.21
C ILE A 157 7.77 -1.65 -16.36
N TRP A 158 8.57 -1.51 -15.31
CA TRP A 158 9.90 -2.12 -15.25
C TRP A 158 9.82 -3.57 -14.83
N ARG A 159 10.70 -4.40 -15.37
CA ARG A 159 10.92 -5.79 -14.94
C ARG A 159 12.35 -5.95 -14.45
N LEU A 160 12.50 -6.42 -13.20
CA LEU A 160 13.79 -6.86 -12.68
C LEU A 160 13.80 -8.39 -12.69
N PRO A 161 14.49 -9.04 -13.66
CA PRO A 161 14.54 -10.48 -13.75
C PRO A 161 15.15 -11.11 -12.51
N HIS A 162 14.73 -12.34 -12.20
CA HIS A 162 15.32 -13.11 -11.10
C HIS A 162 16.84 -13.21 -11.22
N GLY A 163 17.55 -12.83 -10.14
CA GLY A 163 19.02 -12.83 -10.10
C GLY A 163 19.70 -11.70 -10.87
N SER A 164 18.95 -10.80 -11.49
CA SER A 164 19.46 -9.60 -12.15
C SER A 164 19.51 -8.41 -11.20
N HIS A 165 20.43 -7.49 -11.46
CA HIS A 165 20.52 -6.17 -10.83
C HIS A 165 20.19 -5.04 -11.81
N THR A 166 19.82 -5.37 -13.06
CA THR A 166 19.53 -4.41 -14.13
C THR A 166 18.04 -4.46 -14.47
N PRO A 167 17.29 -3.39 -14.17
CA PRO A 167 15.91 -3.26 -14.58
C PRO A 167 15.80 -3.19 -16.12
N GLN A 168 14.75 -3.79 -16.66
CA GLN A 168 14.41 -3.78 -18.07
C GLN A 168 13.07 -3.09 -18.28
N ARG A 169 12.92 -2.27 -19.31
CA ARG A 169 11.62 -1.80 -19.75
C ARG A 169 10.83 -3.02 -20.26
N TRP A 170 9.77 -3.38 -19.56
CA TRP A 170 8.94 -4.53 -19.93
C TRP A 170 7.72 -4.11 -20.75
N LEU A 171 7.09 -3.01 -20.36
CA LEU A 171 6.03 -2.35 -21.11
C LEU A 171 6.29 -0.84 -21.05
N GLU A 172 6.10 -0.16 -22.17
CA GLU A 172 6.03 1.29 -22.26
C GLU A 172 4.75 1.63 -23.04
N SER A 173 3.92 2.50 -22.48
CA SER A 173 2.64 2.87 -23.07
C SER A 173 2.25 4.30 -22.69
N PRO A 174 1.82 5.12 -23.64
CA PRO A 174 1.27 6.44 -23.34
C PRO A 174 0.08 6.40 -22.37
N ALA A 175 -0.71 5.32 -22.40
CA ALA A 175 -1.82 5.14 -21.47
C ALA A 175 -1.40 5.04 -19.99
N LEU A 176 -0.13 4.71 -19.73
CA LEU A 176 0.45 4.61 -18.39
C LEU A 176 1.19 5.88 -17.95
N ALA A 177 1.37 6.85 -18.83
CA ALA A 177 2.15 8.06 -18.52
C ALA A 177 1.44 9.03 -17.58
N GLY A 178 0.11 8.97 -17.51
CA GLY A 178 -0.68 9.91 -16.74
C GLY A 178 -0.72 11.32 -17.33
N ALA A 179 -1.75 12.07 -16.97
CA ALA A 179 -1.77 13.51 -17.13
C ALA A 179 -1.08 14.14 -15.92
N ILE A 180 -0.47 15.30 -16.07
CA ILE A 180 0.15 16.04 -14.95
C ILE A 180 1.12 15.22 -14.08
N GLU A 181 1.82 14.25 -14.66
CA GLU A 181 2.81 13.40 -13.98
C GLU A 181 2.25 12.45 -12.90
N PHE A 182 0.93 12.31 -12.76
CA PHE A 182 0.29 11.34 -11.86
C PHE A 182 -0.03 10.03 -12.62
N GLY A 183 0.96 9.17 -12.73
CA GLY A 183 0.93 7.96 -13.53
C GLY A 183 0.48 6.68 -12.80
N THR A 184 1.15 5.59 -13.13
CA THR A 184 0.83 4.26 -12.58
C THR A 184 1.28 4.10 -11.13
N THR A 185 0.41 3.50 -10.33
CA THR A 185 0.60 3.26 -8.90
C THR A 185 0.56 1.77 -8.55
N GLY A 186 -0.53 1.27 -7.99
CA GLY A 186 -0.65 -0.12 -7.55
C GLY A 186 -0.48 -1.15 -8.66
N ILE A 187 0.18 -2.26 -8.36
CA ILE A 187 0.30 -3.41 -9.28
C ILE A 187 0.17 -4.71 -8.49
N ARG A 188 -0.63 -5.67 -8.98
CA ARG A 188 -0.82 -7.00 -8.40
C ARG A 188 -0.90 -8.07 -9.47
N TYR A 189 -0.05 -9.10 -9.37
CA TYR A 189 -0.09 -10.27 -10.25
C TYR A 189 -1.13 -11.28 -9.77
N ARG A 190 -1.94 -11.81 -10.70
CA ARG A 190 -2.92 -12.88 -10.45
C ARG A 190 -2.47 -14.16 -11.15
N PRO A 191 -1.81 -15.10 -10.44
CA PRO A 191 -1.23 -16.29 -11.07
C PRO A 191 -2.28 -17.19 -11.74
N GLY A 192 -3.51 -17.27 -11.19
CA GLY A 192 -4.57 -18.05 -11.79
C GLY A 192 -5.20 -17.46 -13.05
N ARG A 193 -4.92 -16.20 -13.36
CA ARG A 193 -5.36 -15.50 -14.58
C ARG A 193 -4.20 -15.13 -15.50
N HIS A 194 -2.98 -15.32 -15.05
CA HIS A 194 -1.74 -14.98 -15.74
C HIS A 194 -1.71 -13.52 -16.21
N ASP A 195 -2.12 -12.60 -15.34
CA ASP A 195 -2.22 -11.17 -15.63
C ASP A 195 -1.82 -10.30 -14.42
N PHE A 196 -1.61 -9.03 -14.70
CA PHE A 196 -1.51 -7.99 -13.69
C PHE A 196 -2.79 -7.15 -13.66
N LEU A 197 -3.15 -6.68 -12.48
CA LEU A 197 -4.01 -5.51 -12.27
C LEU A 197 -3.13 -4.32 -11.93
N ILE A 198 -3.44 -3.16 -12.49
CA ILE A 198 -2.65 -1.94 -12.36
C ILE A 198 -3.59 -0.77 -12.17
N THR A 199 -3.37 0.05 -11.15
CA THR A 199 -4.06 1.33 -10.98
C THR A 199 -3.26 2.46 -11.62
N GLN A 200 -3.99 3.41 -12.17
CA GLN A 200 -3.51 4.62 -12.81
C GLN A 200 -4.20 5.81 -12.20
N GLN A 201 -3.45 6.79 -11.68
CA GLN A 201 -4.06 7.94 -11.01
C GLN A 201 -4.79 8.86 -11.99
N THR A 202 -4.16 9.17 -13.12
CA THR A 202 -4.77 10.00 -14.15
C THR A 202 -4.58 9.37 -15.53
N VAL A 203 -5.57 9.50 -16.38
CA VAL A 203 -5.49 9.05 -17.79
C VAL A 203 -5.23 10.26 -18.66
N SER A 204 -4.22 10.17 -19.53
CA SER A 204 -3.95 11.21 -20.52
C SER A 204 -4.95 11.10 -21.68
N ASP A 205 -6.02 11.88 -21.62
CA ASP A 205 -7.07 11.97 -22.63
C ASP A 205 -7.06 13.29 -23.42
N GLY A 206 -6.06 14.14 -23.09
CA GLY A 206 -5.93 15.50 -23.68
C GLY A 206 -6.86 16.53 -23.04
N SER A 207 -7.59 16.17 -21.97
CA SER A 207 -8.44 17.11 -21.24
C SER A 207 -7.66 17.88 -20.17
N ASP A 208 -8.22 18.99 -19.74
CA ASP A 208 -7.77 19.73 -18.57
C ASP A 208 -8.13 18.98 -17.27
N LEU A 209 -7.45 19.30 -16.19
CA LEU A 209 -7.73 18.78 -14.86
C LEU A 209 -9.12 19.16 -14.34
N PRO A 210 -9.74 18.31 -13.49
CA PRO A 210 -9.27 17.00 -13.02
C PRO A 210 -9.55 15.88 -14.02
N THR A 211 -8.60 14.94 -14.17
CA THR A 211 -8.76 13.78 -15.05
C THR A 211 -9.27 12.56 -14.30
N ASN A 212 -9.86 11.62 -15.04
CA ASN A 212 -10.19 10.29 -14.52
C ASN A 212 -8.93 9.46 -14.35
N GLY A 213 -8.94 8.56 -13.38
CA GLY A 213 -7.99 7.47 -13.27
C GLY A 213 -8.55 6.18 -13.87
N ALA A 214 -7.79 5.10 -13.77
CA ALA A 214 -8.21 3.80 -14.30
C ALA A 214 -7.71 2.61 -13.46
N LEU A 215 -8.40 1.48 -13.63
CA LEU A 215 -7.90 0.16 -13.32
C LEU A 215 -7.68 -0.59 -14.63
N TYR A 216 -6.46 -1.03 -14.87
CA TYR A 216 -6.10 -1.82 -16.04
C TYR A 216 -5.91 -3.29 -15.68
N ARG A 217 -6.21 -4.15 -16.65
CA ARG A 217 -5.76 -5.53 -16.74
C ARG A 217 -4.66 -5.62 -17.80
N LEU A 218 -3.56 -6.27 -17.45
CA LEU A 218 -2.44 -6.51 -18.35
C LEU A 218 -2.10 -8.00 -18.38
N PRO A 219 -2.54 -8.74 -19.42
CA PRO A 219 -2.17 -10.13 -19.60
C PRO A 219 -0.66 -10.31 -19.78
N VAL A 220 -0.14 -11.45 -19.33
CA VAL A 220 1.22 -11.88 -19.64
C VAL A 220 1.15 -13.01 -20.64
N ARG A 221 1.80 -12.90 -21.79
CA ARG A 221 1.84 -13.93 -22.81
C ARG A 221 2.72 -15.12 -22.36
N ASP A 222 2.61 -16.25 -23.01
CA ASP A 222 3.36 -17.47 -22.68
C ASP A 222 4.88 -17.29 -22.80
N ASP A 223 5.33 -16.39 -23.66
CA ASP A 223 6.75 -16.00 -23.80
C ASP A 223 7.22 -15.01 -22.73
N GLY A 224 6.32 -14.59 -21.85
CA GLY A 224 6.58 -13.63 -20.79
C GLY A 224 6.53 -12.17 -21.23
N SER A 225 6.17 -11.88 -22.48
CA SER A 225 5.94 -10.51 -22.97
C SER A 225 4.60 -9.95 -22.47
N PRO A 226 4.42 -8.61 -22.43
CA PRO A 226 3.15 -8.01 -22.07
C PRO A 226 2.10 -8.23 -23.17
N GLY A 227 0.87 -8.51 -22.77
CA GLY A 227 -0.30 -8.50 -23.64
C GLY A 227 -0.79 -7.08 -23.94
N GLU A 228 -2.03 -7.00 -24.40
CA GLU A 228 -2.72 -5.72 -24.59
C GLU A 228 -3.23 -5.19 -23.25
N LEU A 229 -3.10 -3.89 -23.04
CA LEU A 229 -3.60 -3.21 -21.85
C LEU A 229 -5.12 -3.01 -22.00
N GLU A 230 -5.89 -3.56 -21.07
CA GLU A 230 -7.35 -3.51 -21.08
C GLU A 230 -7.85 -2.64 -19.93
N THR A 231 -8.69 -1.63 -20.20
CA THR A 231 -9.34 -0.84 -19.17
C THR A 231 -10.51 -1.63 -18.58
N LEU A 232 -10.44 -1.95 -17.28
CA LEU A 232 -11.54 -2.59 -16.57
C LEU A 232 -12.48 -1.58 -15.91
N TRP A 233 -11.95 -0.45 -15.44
CA TRP A 233 -12.71 0.58 -14.76
C TRP A 233 -12.08 1.94 -15.01
N THR A 234 -12.93 2.95 -15.17
CA THR A 234 -12.56 4.37 -15.22
C THR A 234 -13.13 5.05 -13.99
N SER A 235 -12.29 5.73 -13.22
CA SER A 235 -12.68 6.42 -12.01
C SER A 235 -13.47 7.71 -12.29
N GLN A 236 -13.99 8.32 -11.24
CA GLN A 236 -14.50 9.69 -11.34
C GLN A 236 -13.32 10.68 -11.41
N PRO A 237 -13.52 11.86 -12.00
CA PRO A 237 -12.50 12.90 -12.02
C PRO A 237 -12.02 13.27 -10.61
N GLY A 238 -10.70 13.34 -10.42
CA GLY A 238 -10.11 13.70 -9.14
C GLY A 238 -10.05 12.58 -8.10
N ASP A 239 -10.42 11.33 -8.43
CA ASP A 239 -10.29 10.17 -7.54
C ASP A 239 -8.84 9.78 -7.26
N LEU A 240 -7.99 9.82 -8.26
CA LEU A 240 -6.59 9.39 -8.22
C LEU A 240 -6.43 7.97 -7.62
N PRO A 241 -6.89 6.91 -8.31
CA PRO A 241 -6.76 5.52 -7.83
C PRO A 241 -5.32 5.15 -7.53
N ASP A 242 -5.07 4.61 -6.33
CA ASP A 242 -3.72 4.29 -5.87
C ASP A 242 -3.61 2.81 -5.48
N GLY A 243 -3.02 2.47 -4.36
CA GLY A 243 -2.82 1.09 -3.94
C GLY A 243 -4.12 0.36 -3.62
N PHE A 244 -4.16 -0.94 -3.92
CA PHE A 244 -5.34 -1.75 -3.73
C PHE A 244 -5.06 -3.15 -3.17
N GLY A 245 -6.07 -3.72 -2.52
CA GLY A 245 -6.11 -5.10 -2.05
C GLY A 245 -7.11 -5.94 -2.83
N ILE A 246 -6.88 -7.25 -2.92
CA ILE A 246 -7.79 -8.21 -3.58
C ILE A 246 -8.40 -9.12 -2.52
N GLY A 247 -9.73 -9.14 -2.41
CA GLY A 247 -10.50 -10.05 -1.57
C GLY A 247 -10.52 -11.48 -2.11
N ARG A 248 -10.94 -12.43 -1.27
CA ARG A 248 -11.11 -13.83 -1.71
C ARG A 248 -12.21 -13.99 -2.74
N SER A 249 -13.26 -13.18 -2.69
CA SER A 249 -14.30 -13.09 -3.72
C SER A 249 -13.71 -12.72 -5.09
N GLY A 250 -12.62 -11.98 -5.11
CA GLY A 250 -12.02 -11.33 -6.27
C GLY A 250 -12.35 -9.86 -6.33
N HIS A 251 -13.14 -9.33 -5.40
CA HIS A 251 -13.37 -7.89 -5.28
C HIS A 251 -12.06 -7.17 -4.97
N LEU A 252 -12.00 -5.94 -5.41
CA LEU A 252 -10.87 -5.04 -5.24
C LEU A 252 -11.28 -3.89 -4.33
N TYR A 253 -10.43 -3.56 -3.38
CA TYR A 253 -10.61 -2.41 -2.50
C TYR A 253 -9.49 -1.43 -2.86
N VAL A 254 -9.85 -0.34 -3.54
CA VAL A 254 -8.91 0.64 -4.10
C VAL A 254 -8.94 1.91 -3.27
N ALA A 255 -7.79 2.39 -2.85
CA ALA A 255 -7.66 3.68 -2.20
C ALA A 255 -7.67 4.79 -3.26
N LEU A 256 -8.45 5.84 -3.01
CA LEU A 256 -8.58 7.00 -3.88
C LEU A 256 -7.82 8.17 -3.24
N ALA A 257 -6.58 8.37 -3.70
CA ALA A 257 -5.63 9.32 -3.12
C ALA A 257 -5.88 10.78 -3.54
N GLY A 258 -6.95 11.02 -4.27
CA GLY A 258 -7.37 12.35 -4.68
C GLY A 258 -8.30 13.01 -3.67
N LEU A 259 -8.95 14.09 -4.11
CA LEU A 259 -9.83 14.90 -3.26
C LEU A 259 -11.11 14.17 -2.83
N SER A 260 -11.48 13.05 -3.48
CA SER A 260 -12.64 12.25 -3.06
C SER A 260 -12.47 11.67 -1.64
N ASN A 261 -11.23 11.39 -1.23
CA ASN A 261 -10.93 10.85 0.11
C ASN A 261 -11.76 9.61 0.45
N GLN A 262 -11.76 8.62 -0.45
CA GLN A 262 -12.61 7.43 -0.36
C GLN A 262 -11.82 6.13 -0.58
N LEU A 263 -12.44 5.02 -0.22
CA LEU A 263 -12.18 3.69 -0.76
C LEU A 263 -13.30 3.33 -1.74
N VAL A 264 -12.95 2.66 -2.85
CA VAL A 264 -13.94 2.06 -3.75
C VAL A 264 -13.79 0.55 -3.75
N GLU A 265 -14.93 -0.15 -3.71
CA GLU A 265 -15.00 -1.58 -3.92
C GLU A 265 -15.46 -1.86 -5.35
N LEU A 266 -14.65 -2.63 -6.08
CA LEU A 266 -14.94 -3.05 -7.45
C LEU A 266 -15.11 -4.57 -7.50
N THR A 267 -15.96 -5.05 -8.41
CA THR A 267 -15.96 -6.48 -8.76
C THR A 267 -14.65 -6.86 -9.48
N ALA A 268 -14.40 -8.15 -9.64
CA ALA A 268 -13.27 -8.64 -10.43
C ALA A 268 -13.31 -8.23 -11.92
N ALA A 269 -14.46 -7.76 -12.41
CA ALA A 269 -14.69 -7.25 -13.75
C ALA A 269 -14.54 -5.72 -13.85
N GLY A 270 -14.38 -5.02 -12.73
CA GLY A 270 -14.21 -3.57 -12.68
C GLY A 270 -15.52 -2.79 -12.46
N GLU A 271 -16.63 -3.46 -12.10
CA GLU A 271 -17.88 -2.78 -11.79
C GLU A 271 -17.82 -2.23 -10.35
N GLU A 272 -18.23 -0.98 -10.14
CA GLU A 272 -18.33 -0.39 -8.81
C GLU A 272 -19.45 -1.05 -8.00
N VAL A 273 -19.10 -1.53 -6.81
CA VAL A 273 -20.04 -2.11 -5.84
C VAL A 273 -20.42 -1.09 -4.78
N ALA A 274 -19.44 -0.34 -4.28
CA ALA A 274 -19.62 0.65 -3.24
C ALA A 274 -18.46 1.65 -3.21
N ARG A 275 -18.75 2.85 -2.69
CA ARG A 275 -17.75 3.84 -2.27
C ARG A 275 -17.90 4.11 -0.79
N PHE A 276 -16.81 4.35 -0.10
CA PHE A 276 -16.83 4.64 1.32
C PHE A 276 -15.79 5.72 1.68
N PRO A 277 -16.19 6.76 2.46
CA PRO A 277 -17.58 7.08 2.84
C PRO A 277 -18.46 7.41 1.63
N ASP A 278 -19.78 7.39 1.81
CA ASP A 278 -20.72 7.69 0.73
C ASP A 278 -20.59 9.13 0.21
N ALA A 279 -20.34 10.09 1.11
CA ALA A 279 -20.11 11.48 0.75
C ALA A 279 -18.66 11.69 0.35
N PRO A 280 -18.36 12.12 -0.90
CA PRO A 280 -17.01 12.47 -1.30
C PRO A 280 -16.51 13.74 -0.60
N LEU A 281 -15.20 13.99 -0.66
CA LEU A 281 -14.47 15.16 -0.15
C LEU A 281 -14.33 15.21 1.37
N THR A 282 -15.28 14.69 2.15
CA THR A 282 -15.28 14.80 3.60
C THR A 282 -14.27 13.86 4.27
N GLY A 283 -14.05 12.70 3.66
CA GLY A 283 -13.25 11.62 4.26
C GLY A 283 -13.84 11.03 5.54
N ASP A 284 -15.05 11.46 5.96
CA ASP A 284 -15.69 11.04 7.22
C ASP A 284 -16.00 9.54 7.19
N ASN A 285 -15.13 8.77 7.78
CA ASN A 285 -15.17 7.31 7.84
C ASN A 285 -15.66 6.78 9.20
N GLY A 286 -16.20 7.65 10.04
CA GLY A 286 -16.72 7.31 11.38
C GLY A 286 -15.64 7.11 12.44
N SER A 287 -14.34 7.20 12.10
CA SER A 287 -13.25 7.15 13.07
C SER A 287 -12.78 8.57 13.46
N PRO A 288 -11.99 8.70 14.55
CA PRO A 288 -11.44 10.00 14.94
C PRO A 288 -10.50 10.65 13.91
N ILE A 289 -10.01 9.87 12.95
CA ILE A 289 -9.15 10.35 11.85
C ILE A 289 -9.88 10.08 10.53
N PRO A 290 -10.30 11.12 9.79
CA PRO A 290 -10.94 10.96 8.51
C PRO A 290 -9.96 10.42 7.45
N PHE A 291 -10.46 9.91 6.34
CA PHE A 291 -9.60 9.71 5.17
C PHE A 291 -9.11 11.07 4.67
N ASP A 292 -7.83 11.14 4.46
CA ASP A 292 -7.13 12.32 3.98
C ASP A 292 -5.98 11.86 3.08
N THR A 293 -6.23 11.88 1.78
CA THR A 293 -5.38 11.30 0.74
C THR A 293 -4.96 9.85 1.04
N PRO A 294 -5.93 8.90 1.15
CA PRO A 294 -5.63 7.49 1.39
C PRO A 294 -4.92 6.90 0.16
N CYS A 295 -3.70 6.34 0.32
CA CYS A 295 -2.87 5.93 -0.83
C CYS A 295 -2.72 4.42 -1.02
N SER A 296 -3.10 3.61 -0.07
CA SER A 296 -2.99 2.16 -0.23
C SER A 296 -4.03 1.40 0.57
N ALA A 297 -4.40 0.22 0.08
CA ALA A 297 -5.29 -0.70 0.76
C ALA A 297 -4.66 -2.09 0.76
N THR A 298 -4.36 -2.63 1.95
CA THR A 298 -3.70 -3.94 2.10
C THR A 298 -4.42 -4.79 3.14
N PHE A 299 -4.76 -6.02 2.79
CA PHE A 299 -5.52 -6.90 3.65
C PHE A 299 -4.74 -7.39 4.89
N LEU A 300 -5.41 -7.31 6.05
CA LEU A 300 -5.04 -7.99 7.28
C LEU A 300 -6.25 -8.77 7.81
N GLY A 301 -6.36 -10.04 7.45
CA GLY A 301 -7.55 -10.85 7.74
C GLY A 301 -8.77 -10.38 6.97
N LYS A 302 -9.85 -9.97 7.68
CA LYS A 302 -11.11 -9.47 7.10
C LYS A 302 -11.19 -7.93 7.02
N ARG A 303 -10.08 -7.26 7.11
CA ARG A 303 -9.97 -5.80 7.14
C ARG A 303 -8.88 -5.34 6.17
N VAL A 304 -8.99 -4.14 5.68
CA VAL A 304 -7.98 -3.46 4.87
C VAL A 304 -7.28 -2.42 5.73
N LEU A 305 -5.96 -2.45 5.73
CA LEU A 305 -5.15 -1.38 6.29
C LEU A 305 -4.91 -0.34 5.21
N VAL A 306 -5.21 0.91 5.53
CA VAL A 306 -5.13 2.05 4.64
C VAL A 306 -4.07 3.01 5.14
N ALA A 307 -3.08 3.34 4.30
CA ALA A 307 -2.15 4.42 4.60
C ALA A 307 -2.84 5.75 4.30
N ASN A 308 -3.02 6.56 5.34
CA ASN A 308 -3.67 7.87 5.30
C ASN A 308 -2.57 8.93 5.32
N GLN A 309 -2.33 9.57 4.19
CA GLN A 309 -1.14 10.40 3.99
C GLN A 309 -1.29 11.81 4.51
N SER A 310 -2.48 12.41 4.37
CA SER A 310 -2.67 13.87 4.48
C SER A 310 -1.65 14.64 3.65
N ALA A 311 -1.48 14.22 2.39
CA ALA A 311 -0.43 14.78 1.54
C ALA A 311 -0.77 16.18 1.04
N VAL A 312 -2.07 16.49 0.90
CA VAL A 312 -2.56 17.80 0.42
C VAL A 312 -2.71 18.78 1.58
N GLU A 313 -3.42 18.39 2.64
CA GLU A 313 -3.65 19.24 3.80
C GLU A 313 -2.41 19.38 4.70
N GLY A 314 -1.55 18.39 4.72
CA GLY A 314 -0.34 18.37 5.55
C GLY A 314 -0.61 18.24 7.03
N ASP A 315 -1.81 17.80 7.42
CA ASP A 315 -2.18 17.61 8.83
C ASP A 315 -1.52 16.34 9.39
N ARG A 316 -0.54 16.56 10.25
CA ARG A 316 0.20 15.46 10.88
C ARG A 316 -0.66 14.59 11.79
N THR A 317 -1.77 15.11 12.29
CA THR A 317 -2.69 14.34 13.14
C THR A 317 -3.51 13.34 12.33
N HIS A 318 -3.59 13.51 11.02
CA HIS A 318 -4.21 12.60 10.08
C HIS A 318 -3.24 11.54 9.52
N GLN A 319 -1.92 11.68 9.74
CA GLN A 319 -0.92 10.73 9.23
C GLN A 319 -0.97 9.44 10.04
N ALA A 320 -1.73 8.48 9.54
CA ALA A 320 -2.08 7.24 10.24
C ALA A 320 -2.14 6.05 9.29
N ILE A 321 -2.14 4.86 9.88
CA ILE A 321 -2.70 3.68 9.25
C ILE A 321 -4.10 3.49 9.83
N LEU A 322 -5.10 3.41 8.96
CA LEU A 322 -6.48 3.16 9.31
C LEU A 322 -6.84 1.69 9.05
N ASP A 323 -7.75 1.14 9.83
CA ASP A 323 -8.21 -0.24 9.79
C ASP A 323 -9.68 -0.26 9.42
N VAL A 324 -9.99 -0.60 8.18
CA VAL A 324 -11.34 -0.66 7.63
C VAL A 324 -11.82 -2.10 7.55
N TYR A 325 -12.87 -2.44 8.25
CA TYR A 325 -13.46 -3.79 8.19
C TYR A 325 -14.30 -3.95 6.91
N VAL A 326 -13.97 -4.95 6.10
CA VAL A 326 -14.64 -5.22 4.82
C VAL A 326 -15.42 -6.55 4.80
N GLY A 327 -15.35 -7.32 5.90
CA GLY A 327 -16.15 -8.54 6.08
C GLY A 327 -15.59 -9.80 5.40
N GLU A 328 -14.76 -9.65 4.37
CA GLU A 328 -14.11 -10.77 3.67
C GLU A 328 -12.60 -10.82 3.91
N ALA A 329 -12.03 -12.01 3.82
CA ALA A 329 -10.59 -12.17 3.92
C ALA A 329 -9.89 -11.83 2.59
N GLY A 330 -8.69 -11.22 2.68
CA GLY A 330 -7.89 -10.92 1.52
C GLY A 330 -7.19 -12.11 0.90
N ARG A 331 -6.78 -11.96 -0.35
CA ARG A 331 -5.78 -12.79 -1.01
C ARG A 331 -4.40 -12.28 -0.67
N ALA A 332 -3.52 -13.18 -0.22
CA ALA A 332 -2.12 -12.80 -0.03
C ALA A 332 -1.50 -12.37 -1.37
N PRO A 333 -0.62 -11.35 -1.38
CA PRO A 333 0.15 -11.03 -2.57
C PRO A 333 0.93 -12.24 -3.09
N TYR A 334 1.04 -12.36 -4.41
CA TYR A 334 1.78 -13.46 -5.01
C TYR A 334 3.24 -13.45 -4.57
N LEU A 335 3.70 -14.57 -4.02
CA LEU A 335 5.07 -14.75 -3.53
C LEU A 335 5.65 -16.06 -4.09
N PRO A 336 6.25 -16.04 -5.30
CA PRO A 336 6.77 -17.22 -5.95
C PRO A 336 7.96 -17.84 -5.19
N ARG A 337 8.28 -19.10 -5.46
CA ARG A 337 9.45 -19.76 -4.87
C ARG A 337 10.77 -19.00 -5.14
N ARG A 338 10.86 -18.34 -6.31
CA ARG A 338 12.01 -17.53 -6.74
C ARG A 338 11.91 -16.06 -6.38
N ALA A 339 11.02 -15.65 -5.47
CA ALA A 339 10.99 -14.28 -4.96
C ALA A 339 12.24 -13.98 -4.11
N THR A 340 13.34 -13.78 -4.79
CA THR A 340 14.66 -13.46 -4.19
C THR A 340 15.32 -12.32 -4.97
N LEU A 341 15.97 -11.42 -4.24
CA LEU A 341 16.74 -10.28 -4.74
C LEU A 341 18.16 -10.31 -4.17
#